data_0e638fa0138342a15d76c38b1382380e
#
_entry.id   0e638fa0138342a15d76c38b1382380e
#
_cell.length_a   1.000
_cell.length_b   1.000
_cell.length_c   1.000
_cell.angle_alpha   90.00
_cell.angle_beta   90.00
_cell.angle_gamma   90.00
#
_symmetry.space_group_name_H-M   'P 1'
#
loop_
_entity.id
_entity.type
_entity.pdbx_description
1 polymer ?
#
loop_
_entity_poly.entity_id
_entity_poly.type
_entity_poly.pdbx_seq_one_letter_code
_entity_poly.pdbx_strand_id
1 'polypeptide(L)'
;YIRDLIARIREGIPGIAIRTTFIIGFPGETEKRFETLLDFIRDTKFERLGVFAYSKEDGTRAGGMRGQIPVETKDARFAEAMAAQRKIARAKGKALIGKKLNVLAEKMATDKDLQGADVRSWEHGLIRDTNRRSAKLVDGQYTIARGEADAPDIDGRVYVQGELPVGDFSWVRVIGHTDYDLIAEPV
;
A
#
# COMPACT_ATOMS: atom_id res chain seq x y z
N TYR A 1 10.06 -22.18 2.03
CA TYR A 1 10.38 -21.84 0.62
C TYR A 1 10.08 -20.37 0.30
N ILE A 2 8.82 -19.87 0.47
CA ILE A 2 8.48 -18.46 0.11
C ILE A 2 9.28 -17.45 0.95
N ARG A 3 9.43 -17.67 2.26
CA ARG A 3 10.26 -16.83 3.13
C ARG A 3 11.72 -16.77 2.65
N ASP A 4 12.29 -17.92 2.30
CA ASP A 4 13.68 -18.00 1.82
C ASP A 4 13.85 -17.35 0.44
N LEU A 5 12.85 -17.51 -0.44
CA LEU A 5 12.84 -16.83 -1.73
C LEU A 5 12.84 -15.30 -1.57
N ILE A 6 11.98 -14.77 -0.70
CA ILE A 6 11.94 -13.32 -0.43
C ILE A 6 13.25 -12.83 0.17
N ALA A 7 13.83 -13.58 1.10
CA ALA A 7 15.12 -13.24 1.70
C ALA A 7 16.23 -13.16 0.63
N ARG A 8 16.31 -14.15 -0.25
CA ARG A 8 17.27 -14.18 -1.36
C ARG A 8 17.06 -13.02 -2.35
N ILE A 9 15.81 -12.67 -2.66
CA ILE A 9 15.51 -11.53 -3.54
C ILE A 9 16.03 -10.23 -2.89
N ARG A 10 15.78 -10.01 -1.60
CA ARG A 10 16.25 -8.83 -0.89
C ARG A 10 17.77 -8.76 -0.74
N GLU A 11 18.41 -9.91 -0.61
CA GLU A 11 19.87 -10.02 -0.57
C GLU A 11 20.48 -9.70 -1.93
N GLY A 12 19.90 -10.25 -3.01
CA GLY A 12 20.41 -10.07 -4.37
C GLY A 12 20.13 -8.68 -4.96
N ILE A 13 19.05 -8.00 -4.50
CA ILE A 13 18.67 -6.68 -4.98
C ILE A 13 18.35 -5.77 -3.76
N PRO A 14 19.38 -5.16 -3.17
CA PRO A 14 19.19 -4.28 -2.02
C PRO A 14 18.23 -3.11 -2.34
N GLY A 15 17.25 -2.90 -1.48
CA GLY A 15 16.26 -1.81 -1.65
C GLY A 15 15.07 -2.14 -2.54
N ILE A 16 15.00 -3.37 -3.08
CA ILE A 16 13.85 -3.77 -3.91
C ILE A 16 12.52 -3.62 -3.14
N ALA A 17 11.53 -3.03 -3.80
CA ALA A 17 10.16 -3.02 -3.32
C ALA A 17 9.44 -4.31 -3.72
N ILE A 18 8.93 -5.05 -2.75
CA ILE A 18 8.18 -6.28 -2.99
C ILE A 18 6.70 -5.99 -2.81
N ARG A 19 5.94 -6.25 -3.88
CA ARG A 19 4.47 -6.21 -3.88
C ARG A 19 3.92 -7.62 -3.79
N THR A 20 2.85 -7.79 -3.01
CA THR A 20 2.10 -9.04 -2.94
C THR A 20 0.62 -8.78 -2.69
N THR A 21 -0.18 -9.82 -2.93
CA THR A 21 -1.61 -9.81 -2.65
C THR A 21 -1.99 -11.12 -1.96
N PHE A 22 -2.82 -11.04 -0.94
CA PHE A 22 -3.38 -12.20 -0.25
C PHE A 22 -4.89 -12.24 -0.39
N ILE A 23 -5.41 -13.46 -0.48
CA ILE A 23 -6.84 -13.75 -0.36
C ILE A 23 -7.07 -14.35 1.01
N ILE A 24 -7.91 -13.72 1.83
CA ILE A 24 -8.31 -14.21 3.16
C ILE A 24 -9.72 -14.78 3.12
N GLY A 25 -10.05 -15.61 4.12
CA GLY A 25 -11.38 -16.21 4.20
C GLY A 25 -11.64 -17.28 3.15
N PHE A 26 -10.57 -17.88 2.59
CA PHE A 26 -10.71 -19.02 1.68
C PHE A 26 -11.34 -20.22 2.40
N PRO A 27 -12.18 -21.04 1.74
CA PRO A 27 -12.85 -22.18 2.38
C PRO A 27 -11.87 -23.07 3.16
N GLY A 28 -12.17 -23.29 4.45
CA GLY A 28 -11.33 -24.05 5.36
C GLY A 28 -10.17 -23.28 5.99
N GLU A 29 -10.09 -21.95 5.83
CA GLU A 29 -9.15 -21.13 6.57
C GLU A 29 -9.53 -21.12 8.07
N THR A 30 -8.66 -21.71 8.91
CA THR A 30 -8.84 -21.68 10.36
C THR A 30 -8.22 -20.43 10.96
N GLU A 31 -8.57 -20.10 12.21
CA GLU A 31 -7.93 -19.01 12.96
C GLU A 31 -6.41 -19.13 12.96
N LYS A 32 -5.90 -20.30 13.28
CA LYS A 32 -4.46 -20.59 13.29
C LYS A 32 -3.79 -20.31 11.93
N ARG A 33 -4.47 -20.58 10.82
CA ARG A 33 -3.93 -20.28 9.46
C ARG A 33 -3.92 -18.79 9.20
N PHE A 34 -4.95 -18.08 9.63
CA PHE A 34 -5.01 -16.64 9.52
C PHE A 34 -3.94 -15.96 10.41
N GLU A 35 -3.75 -16.40 11.64
CA GLU A 35 -2.64 -15.94 12.51
C GLU A 35 -1.27 -16.16 11.85
N THR A 36 -1.05 -17.33 11.23
CA THR A 36 0.19 -17.60 10.47
C THR A 36 0.41 -16.61 9.34
N LEU A 37 -0.66 -16.20 8.65
CA LEU A 37 -0.60 -15.17 7.60
C LEU A 37 -0.25 -13.80 8.20
N LEU A 38 -0.88 -13.42 9.32
CA LEU A 38 -0.57 -12.15 10.00
C LEU A 38 0.89 -12.07 10.44
N ASP A 39 1.42 -13.16 11.00
CA ASP A 39 2.82 -13.23 11.39
C ASP A 39 3.73 -13.15 10.16
N PHE A 40 3.35 -13.79 9.05
CA PHE A 40 4.09 -13.67 7.81
C PHE A 40 4.13 -12.23 7.29
N ILE A 41 3.02 -11.50 7.35
CA ILE A 41 2.95 -10.08 6.97
C ILE A 41 3.86 -9.24 7.89
N ARG A 42 3.76 -9.44 9.20
CA ARG A 42 4.52 -8.68 10.22
C ARG A 42 6.02 -8.90 10.11
N ASP A 43 6.44 -10.14 9.85
CA ASP A 43 7.86 -10.51 9.73
C ASP A 43 8.44 -10.04 8.39
N THR A 44 7.72 -10.27 7.29
CA THR A 44 8.21 -9.99 5.94
C THR A 44 8.25 -8.49 5.64
N LYS A 45 7.32 -7.70 6.20
CA LYS A 45 7.24 -6.25 6.04
C LYS A 45 7.25 -5.84 4.57
N PHE A 46 6.27 -6.32 3.82
CA PHE A 46 6.13 -5.97 2.40
C PHE A 46 6.03 -4.45 2.19
N GLU A 47 6.62 -3.96 1.11
CA GLU A 47 6.54 -2.55 0.72
C GLU A 47 5.13 -2.21 0.28
N ARG A 48 4.51 -3.10 -0.49
CA ARG A 48 3.13 -2.98 -0.95
C ARG A 48 2.40 -4.30 -0.72
N LEU A 49 1.24 -4.25 -0.10
CA LEU A 49 0.43 -5.43 0.16
C LEU A 49 -1.05 -5.09 0.00
N GLY A 50 -1.73 -5.85 -0.83
CA GLY A 50 -3.18 -5.86 -0.96
C GLY A 50 -3.79 -7.10 -0.31
N VAL A 51 -5.01 -6.97 0.16
CA VAL A 51 -5.79 -8.10 0.70
C VAL A 51 -7.15 -8.12 0.04
N PHE A 52 -7.62 -9.31 -0.37
CA PHE A 52 -8.99 -9.53 -0.83
C PHE A 52 -9.69 -10.51 0.09
N ALA A 53 -10.96 -10.26 0.36
CA ALA A 53 -11.82 -11.27 0.93
C ALA A 53 -12.24 -12.25 -0.18
N TYR A 54 -12.15 -13.55 0.09
CA TYR A 54 -12.60 -14.57 -0.86
C TYR A 54 -14.08 -14.37 -1.20
N SER A 55 -14.39 -14.26 -2.51
CA SER A 55 -15.73 -14.28 -3.05
C SER A 55 -16.07 -15.68 -3.53
N LYS A 56 -17.23 -16.17 -3.11
CA LYS A 56 -17.74 -17.47 -3.59
C LYS A 56 -18.29 -17.32 -5.01
N GLU A 57 -17.70 -18.06 -5.94
CA GLU A 57 -18.14 -18.10 -7.33
C GLU A 57 -18.75 -19.48 -7.65
N ASP A 58 -19.96 -19.49 -8.16
CA ASP A 58 -20.64 -20.72 -8.55
C ASP A 58 -19.92 -21.38 -9.74
N GLY A 59 -19.95 -22.72 -9.77
CA GLY A 59 -19.25 -23.49 -10.80
C GLY A 59 -17.75 -23.65 -10.59
N THR A 60 -17.15 -22.98 -9.60
CA THR A 60 -15.73 -23.16 -9.26
C THR A 60 -15.54 -24.27 -8.22
N ARG A 61 -14.34 -24.87 -8.20
CA ARG A 61 -13.97 -25.85 -7.17
C ARG A 61 -14.07 -25.25 -5.77
N ALA A 62 -13.59 -24.03 -5.59
CA ALA A 62 -13.62 -23.34 -4.30
C ALA A 62 -15.05 -23.00 -3.85
N GLY A 63 -15.93 -22.63 -4.79
CA GLY A 63 -17.34 -22.39 -4.50
C GLY A 63 -18.08 -23.60 -3.96
N GLY A 64 -17.68 -24.82 -4.41
CA GLY A 64 -18.24 -26.11 -3.94
C GLY A 64 -17.58 -26.66 -2.66
N MET A 65 -16.55 -26.05 -2.13
CA MET A 65 -15.84 -26.54 -0.93
C MET A 65 -16.68 -26.37 0.34
N ARG A 66 -16.58 -27.34 1.25
CA ARG A 66 -17.09 -27.21 2.62
C ARG A 66 -16.23 -26.24 3.41
N GLY A 67 -16.78 -25.69 4.50
CA GLY A 67 -16.03 -24.78 5.38
C GLY A 67 -15.92 -23.37 4.81
N GLN A 68 -16.96 -22.92 4.11
CA GLN A 68 -17.10 -21.50 3.72
C GLN A 68 -17.05 -20.62 4.97
N ILE A 69 -16.30 -19.53 4.89
CA ILE A 69 -16.11 -18.60 6.00
C ILE A 69 -17.23 -17.55 5.98
N PRO A 70 -17.86 -17.23 7.12
CA PRO A 70 -18.86 -16.17 7.22
C PRO A 70 -18.32 -14.81 6.78
N VAL A 71 -19.18 -13.95 6.23
CA VAL A 71 -18.79 -12.63 5.72
C VAL A 71 -18.17 -11.78 6.84
N GLU A 72 -18.80 -11.78 8.02
CA GLU A 72 -18.35 -11.03 9.19
C GLU A 72 -16.92 -11.43 9.61
N THR A 73 -16.60 -12.73 9.53
CA THR A 73 -15.25 -13.24 9.82
C THR A 73 -14.26 -12.78 8.75
N LYS A 74 -14.66 -12.78 7.47
CA LYS A 74 -13.81 -12.29 6.38
C LYS A 74 -13.53 -10.79 6.54
N ASP A 75 -14.54 -10.00 6.87
CA ASP A 75 -14.41 -8.56 7.07
C ASP A 75 -13.50 -8.23 8.26
N ALA A 76 -13.63 -8.96 9.37
CA ALA A 76 -12.76 -8.82 10.53
C ALA A 76 -11.29 -9.14 10.17
N ARG A 77 -11.05 -10.27 9.50
CA ARG A 77 -9.71 -10.68 9.05
C ARG A 77 -9.11 -9.70 8.04
N PHE A 78 -9.92 -9.20 7.11
CA PHE A 78 -9.50 -8.15 6.18
C PHE A 78 -9.04 -6.89 6.93
N ALA A 79 -9.86 -6.40 7.85
CA ALA A 79 -9.53 -5.22 8.63
C ALA A 79 -8.23 -5.40 9.44
N GLU A 80 -8.02 -6.57 10.04
CA GLU A 80 -6.84 -6.87 10.82
C GLU A 80 -5.58 -6.97 9.95
N ALA A 81 -5.63 -7.68 8.83
CA ALA A 81 -4.51 -7.79 7.90
C ALA A 81 -4.11 -6.41 7.32
N MET A 82 -5.11 -5.58 6.93
CA MET A 82 -4.86 -4.23 6.45
C MET A 82 -4.33 -3.30 7.55
N ALA A 83 -4.76 -3.49 8.81
CA ALA A 83 -4.22 -2.74 9.94
C ALA A 83 -2.74 -3.08 10.20
N ALA A 84 -2.36 -4.37 10.07
CA ALA A 84 -0.97 -4.80 10.16
C ALA A 84 -0.12 -4.16 9.06
N GLN A 85 -0.58 -4.20 7.80
CA GLN A 85 0.13 -3.59 6.68
C GLN A 85 0.23 -2.07 6.80
N ARG A 86 -0.81 -1.40 7.29
CA ARG A 86 -0.79 0.05 7.54
C ARG A 86 0.31 0.46 8.51
N LYS A 87 0.51 -0.31 9.59
CA LYS A 87 1.61 -0.07 10.53
C LYS A 87 2.97 -0.20 9.86
N ILE A 88 3.13 -1.19 8.98
CA ILE A 88 4.36 -1.41 8.21
C ILE A 88 4.60 -0.24 7.24
N ALA A 89 3.59 0.16 6.47
CA ALA A 89 3.68 1.26 5.52
C ALA A 89 4.07 2.58 6.22
N ARG A 90 3.45 2.89 7.36
CA ARG A 90 3.81 4.05 8.19
C ARG A 90 5.26 4.00 8.66
N ALA A 91 5.73 2.85 9.14
CA ALA A 91 7.11 2.71 9.60
C ALA A 91 8.11 2.91 8.45
N LYS A 92 7.79 2.40 7.26
CA LYS A 92 8.60 2.60 6.05
C LYS A 92 8.58 4.07 5.60
N GLY A 93 7.42 4.71 5.54
CA GLY A 93 7.30 6.15 5.24
C GLY A 93 8.11 7.00 6.21
N LYS A 94 8.00 6.74 7.52
CA LYS A 94 8.80 7.43 8.53
C LYS A 94 10.31 7.27 8.32
N ALA A 95 10.77 6.10 7.90
CA ALA A 95 12.19 5.83 7.65
C ALA A 95 12.73 6.53 6.38
N LEU A 96 11.84 7.06 5.53
CA LEU A 96 12.21 7.84 4.35
C LEU A 96 12.35 9.34 4.64
N ILE A 97 11.85 9.84 5.76
CA ILE A 97 11.98 11.28 6.10
C ILE A 97 13.45 11.70 6.09
N GLY A 98 13.74 12.81 5.41
CA GLY A 98 15.08 13.36 5.21
C GLY A 98 15.86 12.73 4.04
N LYS A 99 15.40 11.62 3.49
CA LYS A 99 16.06 10.99 2.32
C LYS A 99 15.69 11.70 1.02
N LYS A 100 16.63 11.65 0.07
CA LYS A 100 16.40 12.10 -1.29
C LYS A 100 15.84 10.94 -2.13
N LEU A 101 14.85 11.25 -2.94
CA LEU A 101 14.23 10.32 -3.89
C LEU A 101 14.25 10.95 -5.27
N ASN A 102 14.46 10.13 -6.31
CA ASN A 102 14.20 10.51 -7.68
C ASN A 102 12.76 10.14 -8.01
N VAL A 103 11.94 11.11 -8.39
CA VAL A 103 10.51 10.91 -8.63
C VAL A 103 10.13 11.38 -10.01
N LEU A 104 9.17 10.69 -10.64
CA LEU A 104 8.56 11.10 -11.89
C LEU A 104 7.36 12.00 -11.57
N ALA A 105 7.38 13.25 -12.03
CA ALA A 105 6.27 14.18 -11.92
C ALA A 105 5.15 13.77 -12.89
N GLU A 106 3.92 13.56 -12.38
CA GLU A 106 2.81 13.06 -13.20
C GLU A 106 1.78 14.13 -13.53
N LYS A 107 1.46 14.97 -12.55
CA LYS A 107 0.48 16.07 -12.74
C LYS A 107 0.51 17.07 -11.59
N MET A 108 -0.04 18.25 -11.83
CA MET A 108 -0.37 19.19 -10.75
C MET A 108 -1.51 18.62 -9.90
N ALA A 109 -1.40 18.77 -8.59
CA ALA A 109 -2.45 18.36 -7.67
C ALA A 109 -3.66 19.31 -7.77
N THR A 110 -4.85 18.72 -7.81
CA THR A 110 -6.11 19.46 -7.65
C THR A 110 -6.55 19.46 -6.19
N ASP A 111 -7.47 20.33 -5.79
CA ASP A 111 -8.05 20.33 -4.45
C ASP A 111 -8.62 18.97 -4.06
N LYS A 112 -9.19 18.25 -5.02
CA LYS A 112 -9.70 16.88 -4.83
C LYS A 112 -8.59 15.88 -4.50
N ASP A 113 -7.43 16.02 -5.13
CA ASP A 113 -6.26 15.19 -4.86
C ASP A 113 -5.72 15.46 -3.44
N LEU A 114 -5.77 16.70 -2.97
CA LEU A 114 -5.27 17.14 -1.67
C LEU A 114 -6.23 16.78 -0.52
N GLN A 115 -7.53 16.66 -0.77
CA GLN A 115 -8.53 16.26 0.22
C GLN A 115 -8.53 14.76 0.56
N GLY A 116 -7.58 14.01 0.02
CA GLY A 116 -7.52 12.56 0.17
C GLY A 116 -8.45 11.88 -0.82
N ALA A 117 -8.01 11.82 -2.07
CA ALA A 117 -8.78 11.19 -3.13
C ALA A 117 -9.16 9.77 -2.75
N ASP A 118 -10.44 9.51 -2.87
CA ASP A 118 -11.07 8.19 -2.75
C ASP A 118 -10.57 7.30 -3.91
N VAL A 119 -9.33 6.84 -3.81
CA VAL A 119 -8.81 5.84 -4.77
C VAL A 119 -9.31 4.50 -4.30
N ARG A 120 -10.51 4.17 -4.71
CA ARG A 120 -11.00 2.80 -4.69
C ARG A 120 -10.31 2.01 -5.81
N SER A 121 -9.10 1.58 -5.56
CA SER A 121 -8.54 0.51 -6.37
C SER A 121 -9.21 -0.78 -5.92
N TRP A 122 -10.25 -1.18 -6.63
CA TRP A 122 -10.93 -2.45 -6.41
C TRP A 122 -10.01 -3.66 -6.67
N GLU A 123 -8.93 -3.47 -7.42
CA GLU A 123 -7.96 -4.53 -7.75
C GLU A 123 -6.97 -4.84 -6.63
N HIS A 124 -6.76 -3.94 -5.66
CA HIS A 124 -5.67 -4.09 -4.70
C HIS A 124 -6.05 -3.81 -3.23
N GLY A 125 -7.33 -3.65 -2.93
CA GLY A 125 -7.79 -3.50 -1.54
C GLY A 125 -7.28 -2.24 -0.81
N LEU A 126 -6.65 -1.32 -1.49
CA LEU A 126 -6.23 -0.04 -0.94
C LEU A 126 -7.42 0.90 -0.87
N ILE A 127 -8.21 0.78 0.19
CA ILE A 127 -9.22 1.78 0.54
C ILE A 127 -8.47 2.92 1.23
N ARG A 128 -8.34 4.07 0.58
CA ARG A 128 -7.96 5.30 1.25
C ARG A 128 -9.14 5.73 2.11
N ASP A 129 -8.97 5.65 3.42
CA ASP A 129 -10.00 6.07 4.38
C ASP A 129 -10.09 7.59 4.38
N THR A 130 -11.14 8.13 3.74
CA THR A 130 -11.42 9.56 3.65
C THR A 130 -11.80 10.19 4.99
N ASN A 131 -12.11 9.40 6.02
CA ASN A 131 -12.57 9.88 7.32
C ASN A 131 -11.45 10.11 8.35
N ARG A 132 -10.19 9.80 8.05
CA ARG A 132 -9.09 10.10 8.96
C ARG A 132 -8.33 11.33 8.50
N ARG A 133 -8.14 12.27 9.41
CA ARG A 133 -7.27 13.44 9.25
C ARG A 133 -5.88 12.96 8.83
N SER A 134 -5.66 12.90 7.52
CA SER A 134 -4.33 12.82 6.92
C SER A 134 -3.49 13.97 7.48
N ALA A 135 -2.19 13.80 7.56
CA ALA A 135 -1.30 14.94 7.82
C ALA A 135 -1.76 16.07 6.89
N LYS A 136 -2.18 17.21 7.47
CA LYS A 136 -2.59 18.37 6.68
C LYS A 136 -1.44 18.69 5.74
N LEU A 137 -1.68 18.54 4.44
CA LEU A 137 -0.84 19.20 3.46
C LEU A 137 -0.91 20.70 3.79
N VAL A 138 0.21 21.35 3.91
CA VAL A 138 0.28 22.79 4.15
C VAL A 138 -0.36 23.46 2.93
N ASP A 139 -1.12 24.54 3.13
CA ASP A 139 -1.71 25.30 2.03
C ASP A 139 -0.62 25.63 0.99
N GLY A 140 -0.84 25.27 -0.26
CA GLY A 140 0.13 25.48 -1.33
C GLY A 140 -0.15 24.65 -2.57
N GLN A 141 0.59 24.93 -3.61
CA GLN A 141 0.57 24.12 -4.83
C GLN A 141 1.44 22.88 -4.62
N TYR A 142 0.99 21.75 -5.13
CA TYR A 142 1.71 20.49 -5.10
C TYR A 142 1.73 19.85 -6.48
N THR A 143 2.84 19.19 -6.79
CA THR A 143 2.94 18.25 -7.89
C THR A 143 2.74 16.84 -7.35
N ILE A 144 1.89 16.04 -7.99
CA ILE A 144 1.78 14.62 -7.74
C ILE A 144 2.86 13.93 -8.55
N ALA A 145 3.65 13.15 -7.86
CA ALA A 145 4.73 12.36 -8.43
C ALA A 145 4.69 10.91 -7.89
N ARG A 146 5.47 10.02 -8.46
CA ARG A 146 5.70 8.66 -7.98
C ARG A 146 7.18 8.34 -7.92
N GLY A 147 7.56 7.52 -6.95
CA GLY A 147 8.92 7.00 -6.81
C GLY A 147 9.14 5.70 -7.60
N GLU A 148 10.37 5.19 -7.59
CA GLU A 148 10.76 3.94 -8.25
C GLU A 148 9.96 2.72 -7.77
N ALA A 149 9.50 2.75 -6.52
CA ALA A 149 8.77 1.65 -5.88
C ALA A 149 7.26 1.69 -6.11
N ASP A 150 6.75 2.70 -6.82
CA ASP A 150 5.33 2.98 -6.92
C ASP A 150 4.78 2.70 -8.31
N ALA A 151 3.78 1.82 -8.40
CA ALA A 151 3.05 1.59 -9.63
C ALA A 151 2.07 2.76 -9.88
N PRO A 152 1.89 3.19 -11.14
CA PRO A 152 0.94 4.25 -11.52
C PRO A 152 -0.47 3.93 -11.02
N ASP A 153 -1.16 4.95 -10.50
CA ASP A 153 -2.57 4.94 -10.08
C ASP A 153 -2.95 3.94 -8.94
N ILE A 154 -2.06 3.04 -8.58
CA ILE A 154 -2.34 1.94 -7.65
C ILE A 154 -1.69 2.16 -6.29
N ASP A 155 -0.42 2.59 -6.28
CA ASP A 155 0.35 2.75 -5.04
C ASP A 155 0.21 4.15 -4.41
N GLY A 156 0.98 4.39 -3.36
CA GLY A 156 1.11 5.69 -2.73
C GLY A 156 1.66 6.74 -3.71
N ARG A 157 1.35 7.98 -3.43
CA ARG A 157 1.82 9.14 -4.19
C ARG A 157 2.93 9.85 -3.43
N VAL A 158 3.74 10.61 -4.15
CA VAL A 158 4.64 11.60 -3.58
C VAL A 158 4.05 12.97 -3.88
N TYR A 159 3.59 13.68 -2.85
CA TYR A 159 3.13 15.06 -2.96
C TYR A 159 4.33 15.98 -2.79
N VAL A 160 4.78 16.58 -3.88
CA VAL A 160 5.95 17.48 -3.88
C VAL A 160 5.47 18.93 -3.81
N GLN A 161 6.00 19.69 -2.86
CA GLN A 161 5.68 21.12 -2.73
C GLN A 161 6.13 21.89 -3.98
N GLY A 162 5.26 22.74 -4.51
CA GLY A 162 5.54 23.54 -5.68
C GLY A 162 5.23 22.83 -7.01
N GLU A 163 5.72 23.41 -8.09
CA GLU A 163 5.53 22.96 -9.45
C GLU A 163 6.79 22.28 -9.97
N LEU A 164 6.65 21.06 -10.48
CA LEU A 164 7.70 20.33 -11.19
C LEU A 164 7.29 20.13 -12.65
N PRO A 165 8.27 20.04 -13.57
CA PRO A 165 7.99 19.72 -14.97
C PRO A 165 7.32 18.34 -15.09
N VAL A 166 6.08 18.31 -15.52
CA VAL A 166 5.31 17.08 -15.71
C VAL A 166 5.93 16.23 -16.82
N GLY A 167 6.12 14.93 -16.53
CA GLY A 167 6.77 13.99 -17.42
C GLY A 167 8.27 13.84 -17.18
N ASP A 168 8.88 14.69 -16.35
CA ASP A 168 10.29 14.67 -16.06
C ASP A 168 10.60 14.04 -14.69
N PHE A 169 11.82 13.53 -14.54
CA PHE A 169 12.35 13.07 -13.26
C PHE A 169 12.96 14.24 -12.48
N SER A 170 12.66 14.30 -11.20
CA SER A 170 13.15 15.33 -10.29
C SER A 170 13.62 14.73 -8.96
N TRP A 171 14.71 15.28 -8.42
CA TRP A 171 15.15 14.95 -7.08
C TRP A 171 14.38 15.73 -6.05
N VAL A 172 13.85 15.01 -5.07
CA VAL A 172 13.08 15.59 -3.97
C VAL A 172 13.58 15.07 -2.62
N ARG A 173 13.34 15.82 -1.55
CA ARG A 173 13.60 15.40 -0.17
C ARG A 173 12.30 15.10 0.51
N VAL A 174 12.18 13.92 1.11
CA VAL A 174 10.99 13.54 1.90
C VAL A 174 10.96 14.33 3.20
N ILE A 175 9.88 15.07 3.45
CA ILE A 175 9.67 15.89 4.65
C ILE A 175 8.53 15.36 5.54
N GLY A 176 7.72 14.45 5.02
CA GLY A 176 6.60 13.86 5.77
C GLY A 176 6.00 12.66 5.07
N HIS A 177 5.03 12.04 5.72
CA HIS A 177 4.27 10.92 5.15
C HIS A 177 2.86 10.84 5.73
N THR A 178 1.96 10.19 4.98
CA THR A 178 0.64 9.71 5.43
C THR A 178 0.73 8.22 5.77
N ASP A 179 -0.39 7.49 5.71
CA ASP A 179 -0.38 6.03 5.84
C ASP A 179 0.33 5.35 4.66
N TYR A 180 0.20 5.91 3.45
CA TYR A 180 0.70 5.30 2.22
C TYR A 180 1.43 6.28 1.29
N ASP A 181 1.25 7.59 1.47
CA ASP A 181 1.84 8.60 0.62
C ASP A 181 3.04 9.26 1.30
N LEU A 182 3.89 9.87 0.50
CA LEU A 182 5.00 10.70 0.95
C LEU A 182 4.70 12.18 0.67
N ILE A 183 5.28 13.05 1.49
CA ILE A 183 5.29 14.50 1.29
C ILE A 183 6.75 14.90 1.13
N ALA A 184 7.05 15.69 0.10
CA ALA A 184 8.41 16.04 -0.24
C ALA A 184 8.53 17.50 -0.68
N GLU A 185 9.76 18.01 -0.71
CA GLU A 185 10.15 19.31 -1.26
C GLU A 185 11.20 19.11 -2.35
N PRO A 186 11.31 19.98 -3.35
CA PRO A 186 12.37 19.96 -4.34
C PRO A 186 13.76 20.13 -3.68
N VAL A 187 14.80 19.54 -4.29
CA VAL A 187 16.19 19.63 -3.80
C VAL A 187 17.01 20.50 -4.73
#